data_f5abde016a7da29c2f31226a68dca8cc
#
_entry.id   f5abde016a7da29c2f31226a68dca8cc
#
_cell.length_a   1.000
_cell.length_b   1.000
_cell.length_c   1.000
_cell.angle_alpha   90.00
_cell.angle_beta   90.00
_cell.angle_gamma   90.00
#
_symmetry.space_group_name_H-M   'P 1'
#
loop_
_entity.id
_entity.type
_entity.pdbx_description
1 polymer ?
#
loop_
_entity_poly.entity_id
_entity_poly.type
_entity_poly.pdbx_seq_one_letter_code
_entity_poly.pdbx_strand_id
1 'polypeptide(L)'
;YDRVCSGWVVWMTDSDLALHVRHALEKLGRTAFAPLPFYQPGRSVRLSGDGPSSWTDWIVVARTKAQNKWGTLPGGYVAGPGWNDKARMGGKPTLLMDALVADYSRPGYTVLDTHMGAGTTGVACARAGRKFIGCEVDRAAFDLACERIAAAYAQGSLLDLAQPVPEQQGMGF
;
A
#
# COMPACT_ATOMS: atom_id res chain seq x y z
N TYR A 1 5.42 -14.92 -4.99
CA TYR A 1 4.19 -14.10 -4.97
C TYR A 1 3.11 -14.67 -5.89
N ASP A 2 3.43 -15.06 -7.13
CA ASP A 2 2.46 -15.47 -8.13
C ASP A 2 1.56 -16.64 -7.69
N ARG A 3 2.11 -17.62 -6.99
CA ARG A 3 1.35 -18.77 -6.49
C ARG A 3 0.30 -18.45 -5.44
N VAL A 4 0.46 -17.35 -4.71
CA VAL A 4 -0.39 -17.00 -3.55
C VAL A 4 -1.21 -15.73 -3.78
N CYS A 5 -0.91 -14.95 -4.83
CA CYS A 5 -1.57 -13.70 -5.13
C CYS A 5 -2.41 -13.82 -6.40
N SER A 6 -3.73 -13.96 -6.25
CA SER A 6 -4.68 -13.95 -7.37
C SER A 6 -5.06 -12.54 -7.81
N GLY A 7 -4.66 -11.51 -7.05
CA GLY A 7 -4.99 -10.12 -7.23
C GLY A 7 -3.90 -9.28 -7.89
N TRP A 8 -3.89 -8.00 -7.54
CA TRP A 8 -2.84 -7.06 -7.92
C TRP A 8 -1.55 -7.34 -7.17
N VAL A 9 -0.43 -7.17 -7.86
CA VAL A 9 0.90 -7.04 -7.28
C VAL A 9 1.30 -5.58 -7.37
N VAL A 10 1.73 -5.01 -6.26
CA VAL A 10 2.27 -3.64 -6.15
C VAL A 10 3.67 -3.75 -5.59
N TRP A 11 4.66 -3.29 -6.33
CA TRP A 11 6.07 -3.42 -5.97
C TRP A 11 6.75 -2.06 -6.01
N MET A 12 7.23 -1.59 -4.87
CA MET A 12 7.99 -0.34 -4.78
C MET A 12 9.48 -0.61 -4.94
N THR A 13 10.15 0.19 -5.78
CA THR A 13 11.57 0.02 -6.10
C THR A 13 12.19 1.34 -6.58
N ASP A 14 13.46 1.30 -6.98
CA ASP A 14 14.17 2.40 -7.65
C ASP A 14 14.01 2.33 -9.18
N SER A 15 14.62 3.32 -9.87
CA SER A 15 14.59 3.42 -11.33
C SER A 15 15.25 2.23 -12.04
N ASP A 16 16.31 1.70 -11.46
CA ASP A 16 17.16 0.70 -12.12
C ASP A 16 16.46 -0.68 -12.12
N LEU A 17 15.76 -0.99 -11.04
CA LEU A 17 15.05 -2.26 -10.89
C LEU A 17 13.62 -2.23 -11.46
N ALA A 18 13.01 -1.07 -11.66
CA ALA A 18 11.61 -0.97 -12.05
C ALA A 18 11.27 -1.77 -13.32
N LEU A 19 12.07 -1.64 -14.37
CA LEU A 19 11.87 -2.39 -15.62
C LEU A 19 12.16 -3.89 -15.46
N HIS A 20 13.12 -4.26 -14.64
CA HIS A 20 13.42 -5.67 -14.37
C HIS A 20 12.27 -6.35 -13.63
N VAL A 21 11.70 -5.70 -12.61
CA VAL A 21 10.52 -6.18 -11.89
C VAL A 21 9.33 -6.32 -12.83
N ARG A 22 9.07 -5.30 -13.66
CA ARG A 22 8.02 -5.35 -14.67
C ARG A 22 8.16 -6.57 -15.58
N HIS A 23 9.32 -6.77 -16.19
CA HIS A 23 9.57 -7.91 -17.09
C HIS A 23 9.45 -9.26 -16.37
N ALA A 24 9.88 -9.33 -15.09
CA ALA A 24 9.70 -10.54 -14.30
C ALA A 24 8.21 -10.88 -14.09
N LEU A 25 7.37 -9.88 -13.81
CA LEU A 25 5.93 -10.07 -13.65
C LEU A 25 5.24 -10.45 -14.98
N GLU A 26 5.69 -9.89 -16.11
CA GLU A 26 5.21 -10.25 -17.46
C GLU A 26 5.55 -11.71 -17.79
N LYS A 27 6.76 -12.17 -17.46
CA LYS A 27 7.17 -13.58 -17.61
C LYS A 27 6.34 -14.56 -16.78
N LEU A 28 5.79 -14.12 -15.66
CA LEU A 28 4.85 -14.88 -14.84
C LEU A 28 3.41 -14.85 -15.39
N GLY A 29 3.19 -14.29 -16.58
CA GLY A 29 1.89 -14.24 -17.25
C GLY A 29 0.96 -13.13 -16.74
N ARG A 30 1.44 -12.19 -15.94
CA ARG A 30 0.68 -11.03 -15.48
C ARG A 30 0.65 -9.91 -16.53
N THR A 31 -0.40 -9.13 -16.51
CA THR A 31 -0.44 -7.85 -17.24
C THR A 31 0.23 -6.80 -16.36
N ALA A 32 1.47 -6.43 -16.68
CA ALA A 32 2.21 -5.39 -15.98
C ALA A 32 2.08 -4.05 -16.74
N PHE A 33 2.03 -2.96 -15.98
CA PHE A 33 1.90 -1.60 -16.51
C PHE A 33 3.25 -0.89 -16.51
N ALA A 34 3.33 0.27 -17.17
CA ALA A 34 4.48 1.15 -17.05
C ALA A 34 4.70 1.53 -15.57
N PRO A 35 5.95 1.57 -15.10
CA PRO A 35 6.23 1.97 -13.73
C PRO A 35 5.62 3.34 -13.42
N LEU A 36 4.94 3.46 -12.28
CA LEU A 36 4.30 4.67 -11.82
C LEU A 36 5.28 5.44 -10.93
N PRO A 37 5.44 6.76 -11.08
CA PRO A 37 6.26 7.55 -10.17
C PRO A 37 5.55 7.77 -8.83
N PHE A 38 6.29 7.65 -7.74
CA PHE A 38 5.97 8.29 -6.48
C PHE A 38 6.94 9.46 -6.29
N TYR A 39 6.49 10.66 -6.63
CA TYR A 39 7.30 11.87 -6.63
C TYR A 39 7.28 12.56 -5.28
N GLN A 40 8.47 12.82 -4.73
CA GLN A 40 8.70 13.39 -3.39
C GLN A 40 9.58 14.65 -3.51
N PRO A 41 9.02 15.80 -3.87
CA PRO A 41 9.80 17.01 -4.07
C PRO A 41 10.51 17.43 -2.78
N GLY A 42 11.76 17.85 -2.91
CA GLY A 42 12.59 18.29 -1.77
C GLY A 42 13.16 17.15 -0.93
N ARG A 43 12.97 15.88 -1.31
CA ARG A 43 13.63 14.75 -0.65
C ARG A 43 15.14 14.87 -0.81
N SER A 44 15.85 15.10 0.28
CA SER A 44 17.30 15.08 0.35
C SER A 44 17.77 13.70 0.79
N VAL A 45 18.35 12.90 -0.10
CA VAL A 45 18.93 11.63 0.30
C VAL A 45 20.11 11.27 -0.60
N ARG A 46 21.24 11.91 -0.34
CA ARG A 46 22.54 11.31 -0.67
C ARG A 46 23.44 11.45 0.53
N LEU A 47 23.86 10.32 1.08
CA LEU A 47 24.76 10.27 2.22
C LEU A 47 26.12 10.88 1.88
N SER A 48 26.56 10.82 0.62
CA SER A 48 27.81 11.41 0.13
C SER A 48 27.71 12.88 -0.23
N GLY A 49 26.50 13.44 -0.33
CA GLY A 49 26.31 14.86 -0.68
C GLY A 49 26.71 15.25 -2.10
N ASP A 50 27.09 14.27 -2.96
CA ASP A 50 27.55 14.52 -4.32
C ASP A 50 26.52 14.07 -5.37
N GLY A 51 26.24 14.93 -6.35
CA GLY A 51 25.31 14.69 -7.45
C GLY A 51 23.83 14.94 -7.12
N PRO A 52 22.93 14.74 -8.10
CA PRO A 52 21.50 15.03 -7.95
C PRO A 52 20.81 14.06 -6.97
N SER A 53 19.88 14.56 -6.16
CA SER A 53 19.02 13.75 -5.30
C SER A 53 17.98 13.01 -6.13
N SER A 54 17.62 11.79 -5.70
CA SER A 54 16.49 11.08 -6.27
C SER A 54 15.20 11.48 -5.53
N TRP A 55 14.29 12.15 -6.23
CA TRP A 55 12.98 12.55 -5.70
C TRP A 55 11.86 11.56 -6.04
N THR A 56 12.19 10.50 -6.74
CA THR A 56 11.18 9.54 -7.22
C THR A 56 11.53 8.14 -6.78
N ASP A 57 10.60 7.49 -6.08
CA ASP A 57 10.54 6.03 -6.00
C ASP A 57 9.58 5.53 -7.09
N TRP A 58 9.78 4.32 -7.57
CA TRP A 58 8.96 3.75 -8.64
C TRP A 58 8.06 2.64 -8.10
N ILE A 59 6.85 2.58 -8.63
CA ILE A 59 5.84 1.60 -8.26
C ILE A 59 5.50 0.80 -9.51
N VAL A 60 5.83 -0.48 -9.49
CA VAL A 60 5.47 -1.42 -10.55
C VAL A 60 4.18 -2.12 -10.13
N VAL A 61 3.17 -2.05 -10.98
CA VAL A 61 1.88 -2.69 -10.72
C VAL A 61 1.57 -3.70 -11.80
N ALA A 62 1.03 -4.85 -11.39
CA ALA A 62 0.62 -5.89 -12.31
C ALA A 62 -0.63 -6.62 -11.78
N ARG A 63 -1.47 -7.08 -12.68
CA ARG A 63 -2.69 -7.84 -12.36
C ARG A 63 -2.74 -9.16 -13.11
N THR A 64 -3.57 -10.08 -12.64
CA THR A 64 -3.93 -11.27 -13.42
C THR A 64 -4.86 -10.88 -14.57
N LYS A 65 -4.94 -11.73 -15.60
CA LYS A 65 -5.86 -11.54 -16.73
C LYS A 65 -7.33 -11.55 -16.28
N ALA A 66 -7.65 -12.27 -15.19
CA ALA A 66 -8.99 -12.32 -14.64
C ALA A 66 -9.47 -11.00 -14.04
N GLN A 67 -8.55 -10.12 -13.63
CA GLN A 67 -8.86 -8.80 -13.06
C GLN A 67 -8.95 -7.71 -14.12
N ASN A 68 -9.65 -7.96 -15.21
CA ASN A 68 -10.04 -6.91 -16.15
C ASN A 68 -11.20 -6.07 -15.55
N LYS A 69 -11.47 -4.90 -16.14
CA LYS A 69 -12.54 -3.97 -15.69
C LYS A 69 -12.38 -3.46 -14.25
N TRP A 70 -11.14 -3.22 -13.82
CA TRP A 70 -10.89 -2.66 -12.48
C TRP A 70 -11.28 -1.17 -12.37
N GLY A 71 -11.29 -0.46 -13.47
CA GLY A 71 -11.50 0.99 -13.56
C GLY A 71 -10.20 1.73 -13.88
N THR A 72 -10.31 3.06 -13.99
CA THR A 72 -9.15 3.93 -14.17
C THR A 72 -8.46 4.18 -12.84
N LEU A 73 -7.14 4.00 -12.82
CA LEU A 73 -6.30 4.20 -11.65
C LEU A 73 -5.35 5.38 -11.88
N PRO A 74 -4.81 6.00 -10.80
CA PRO A 74 -3.83 7.07 -10.92
C PRO A 74 -2.59 6.65 -11.72
N GLY A 75 -2.06 7.57 -12.54
CA GLY A 75 -0.82 7.37 -13.28
C GLY A 75 0.44 7.59 -12.44
N GLY A 76 0.32 7.89 -11.16
CA GLY A 76 1.40 8.13 -10.22
C GLY A 76 0.90 8.80 -8.95
N TYR A 77 1.82 9.02 -8.00
CA TYR A 77 1.53 9.63 -6.71
C TYR A 77 2.50 10.78 -6.44
N VAL A 78 2.02 11.84 -5.82
CA VAL A 78 2.83 13.01 -5.48
C VAL A 78 2.73 13.24 -3.97
N ALA A 79 3.88 13.25 -3.29
CA ALA A 79 3.92 13.56 -1.88
C ALA A 79 3.58 15.04 -1.64
N GLY A 80 2.62 15.28 -0.77
CA GLY A 80 2.19 16.59 -0.32
C GLY A 80 2.44 16.79 1.17
N PRO A 81 1.89 17.85 1.76
CA PRO A 81 1.91 18.06 3.20
C PRO A 81 1.35 16.84 3.94
N GLY A 82 2.02 16.40 5.01
CA GLY A 82 1.62 15.23 5.80
C GLY A 82 2.13 13.87 5.28
N TRP A 83 2.75 13.81 4.10
CA TRP A 83 3.27 12.55 3.53
C TRP A 83 4.63 12.09 4.11
N ASN A 84 5.13 12.77 5.13
CA ASN A 84 6.41 12.44 5.78
C ASN A 84 6.23 11.68 7.12
N ASP A 85 5.03 11.26 7.45
CA ASP A 85 4.72 10.49 8.66
C ASP A 85 5.19 9.03 8.52
N LYS A 86 6.47 8.82 8.75
CA LYS A 86 7.08 7.50 8.72
C LYS A 86 7.25 6.99 10.13
N ALA A 87 6.79 5.78 10.40
CA ALA A 87 6.94 5.15 11.71
C ALA A 87 8.41 4.89 12.09
N ARG A 88 9.28 4.75 11.09
CA ARG A 88 10.73 4.56 11.28
C ARG A 88 11.49 5.02 10.04
N MET A 89 12.82 5.19 10.19
CA MET A 89 13.70 5.45 9.05
C MET A 89 13.56 4.32 8.00
N GLY A 90 13.43 4.67 6.73
CA GLY A 90 13.18 3.71 5.64
C GLY A 90 11.71 3.25 5.50
N GLY A 91 10.85 3.59 6.46
CA GLY A 91 9.40 3.31 6.37
C GLY A 91 8.75 4.04 5.20
N LYS A 92 7.62 3.50 4.72
CA LYS A 92 6.82 4.16 3.68
C LYS A 92 5.84 5.15 4.32
N PRO A 93 5.52 6.27 3.64
CA PRO A 93 4.50 7.21 4.12
C PRO A 93 3.14 6.53 4.26
N THR A 94 2.43 6.80 5.36
CA THR A 94 1.12 6.17 5.62
C THR A 94 0.11 6.55 4.55
N LEU A 95 0.03 7.82 4.15
CA LEU A 95 -0.90 8.28 3.11
C LEU A 95 -0.66 7.61 1.75
N LEU A 96 0.60 7.29 1.39
CA LEU A 96 0.86 6.51 0.18
C LEU A 96 0.28 5.09 0.30
N MET A 97 0.48 4.44 1.44
CA MET A 97 -0.03 3.08 1.63
C MET A 97 -1.55 3.05 1.70
N ASP A 98 -2.18 4.06 2.30
CA ASP A 98 -3.64 4.24 2.29
C ASP A 98 -4.16 4.33 0.84
N ALA A 99 -3.52 5.15 -0.02
CA ALA A 99 -3.87 5.28 -1.42
C ALA A 99 -3.66 3.96 -2.20
N LEU A 100 -2.50 3.31 -2.05
CA LEU A 100 -2.21 2.05 -2.75
C LEU A 100 -3.17 0.92 -2.34
N VAL A 101 -3.50 0.81 -1.07
CA VAL A 101 -4.47 -0.19 -0.58
C VAL A 101 -5.87 0.11 -1.14
N ALA A 102 -6.29 1.37 -1.18
CA ALA A 102 -7.59 1.76 -1.74
C ALA A 102 -7.67 1.47 -3.25
N ASP A 103 -6.61 1.82 -4.00
CA ASP A 103 -6.58 1.72 -5.46
C ASP A 103 -6.47 0.26 -5.96
N TYR A 104 -5.69 -0.58 -5.28
CA TYR A 104 -5.35 -1.94 -5.74
C TYR A 104 -6.04 -3.07 -4.96
N SER A 105 -6.93 -2.74 -4.03
CA SER A 105 -7.74 -3.74 -3.33
C SER A 105 -9.19 -3.27 -3.15
N ARG A 106 -10.09 -4.18 -2.79
CA ARG A 106 -11.49 -3.86 -2.46
C ARG A 106 -11.76 -4.18 -0.98
N PRO A 107 -12.76 -3.54 -0.34
CA PRO A 107 -13.18 -3.93 1.01
C PRO A 107 -13.39 -5.44 1.13
N GLY A 108 -12.94 -6.03 2.25
CA GLY A 108 -13.00 -7.46 2.49
C GLY A 108 -11.90 -8.30 1.83
N TYR A 109 -11.10 -7.74 0.90
CA TYR A 109 -9.96 -8.46 0.31
C TYR A 109 -8.84 -8.64 1.33
N THR A 110 -8.02 -9.67 1.11
CA THR A 110 -6.79 -9.91 1.87
C THR A 110 -5.60 -9.32 1.14
N VAL A 111 -4.84 -8.48 1.82
CA VAL A 111 -3.57 -7.91 1.34
C VAL A 111 -2.43 -8.65 2.03
N LEU A 112 -1.44 -9.08 1.24
CA LEU A 112 -0.22 -9.74 1.73
C LEU A 112 0.97 -8.80 1.56
N ASP A 113 1.71 -8.57 2.63
CA ASP A 113 3.00 -7.87 2.63
C ASP A 113 4.07 -8.75 3.29
N THR A 114 4.99 -9.27 2.49
CA THR A 114 6.03 -10.20 2.95
C THR A 114 7.27 -9.50 3.54
N HIS A 115 7.29 -8.17 3.54
CA HIS A 115 8.36 -7.34 4.09
C HIS A 115 7.75 -6.12 4.77
N MET A 116 6.81 -6.37 5.70
CA MET A 116 5.92 -5.33 6.22
C MET A 116 6.61 -4.24 7.05
N GLY A 117 7.86 -4.47 7.48
CA GLY A 117 8.57 -3.53 8.32
C GLY A 117 7.78 -3.16 9.57
N ALA A 118 7.56 -1.87 9.79
CA ALA A 118 6.73 -1.36 10.89
C ALA A 118 5.21 -1.42 10.63
N GLY A 119 4.75 -2.20 9.64
CA GLY A 119 3.35 -2.52 9.42
C GLY A 119 2.50 -1.41 8.80
N THR A 120 3.08 -0.46 8.07
CA THR A 120 2.31 0.65 7.46
C THR A 120 1.23 0.16 6.49
N THR A 121 1.52 -0.88 5.71
CA THR A 121 0.52 -1.54 4.84
C THR A 121 -0.64 -2.13 5.66
N GLY A 122 -0.34 -2.77 6.79
CA GLY A 122 -1.36 -3.36 7.66
C GLY A 122 -2.25 -2.30 8.33
N VAL A 123 -1.68 -1.17 8.73
CA VAL A 123 -2.44 0.00 9.24
C VAL A 123 -3.39 0.53 8.17
N ALA A 124 -2.90 0.70 6.92
CA ALA A 124 -3.73 1.11 5.81
C ALA A 124 -4.87 0.11 5.53
N CYS A 125 -4.59 -1.19 5.61
CA CYS A 125 -5.59 -2.24 5.46
C CYS A 125 -6.68 -2.16 6.52
N ALA A 126 -6.31 -1.96 7.78
CA ALA A 126 -7.26 -1.82 8.89
C ALA A 126 -8.20 -0.64 8.67
N ARG A 127 -7.65 0.54 8.33
CA ARG A 127 -8.42 1.76 8.02
C ARG A 127 -9.40 1.58 6.86
N ALA A 128 -8.98 0.80 5.87
CA ALA A 128 -9.72 0.62 4.64
C ALA A 128 -10.66 -0.62 4.64
N GLY A 129 -10.81 -1.33 5.75
CA GLY A 129 -11.65 -2.52 5.84
C GLY A 129 -11.13 -3.71 5.02
N ARG A 130 -9.81 -3.86 4.91
CA ARG A 130 -9.15 -5.01 4.27
C ARG A 130 -8.58 -5.95 5.32
N LYS A 131 -8.52 -7.24 5.00
CA LYS A 131 -7.78 -8.22 5.80
C LYS A 131 -6.29 -8.10 5.48
N PHE A 132 -5.43 -8.37 6.45
CA PHE A 132 -3.99 -8.24 6.28
C PHE A 132 -3.26 -9.49 6.74
N ILE A 133 -2.24 -9.88 5.96
CA ILE A 133 -1.24 -10.89 6.31
C ILE A 133 0.12 -10.23 6.10
N GLY A 134 0.94 -10.18 7.14
CA GLY A 134 2.28 -9.59 7.10
C GLY A 134 3.36 -10.56 7.54
N CYS A 135 4.55 -10.44 6.93
CA CYS A 135 5.76 -11.12 7.35
C CYS A 135 6.86 -10.09 7.57
N GLU A 136 7.67 -10.28 8.62
CA GLU A 136 8.86 -9.48 8.91
C GLU A 136 9.88 -10.35 9.63
N VAL A 137 11.14 -10.25 9.22
CA VAL A 137 12.23 -11.04 9.79
C VAL A 137 12.84 -10.36 11.04
N ASP A 138 12.84 -9.03 11.07
CA ASP A 138 13.30 -8.26 12.21
C ASP A 138 12.25 -8.28 13.33
N ARG A 139 12.60 -8.88 14.46
CA ARG A 139 11.67 -9.08 15.57
C ARG A 139 11.13 -7.76 16.14
N ALA A 140 11.98 -6.74 16.28
CA ALA A 140 11.54 -5.46 16.82
C ALA A 140 10.58 -4.73 15.88
N ALA A 141 10.85 -4.80 14.55
CA ALA A 141 9.94 -4.26 13.56
C ALA A 141 8.61 -5.02 13.52
N PHE A 142 8.65 -6.36 13.66
CA PHE A 142 7.46 -7.21 13.73
C PHE A 142 6.57 -6.84 14.92
N ASP A 143 7.16 -6.75 16.13
CA ASP A 143 6.41 -6.42 17.34
C ASP A 143 5.77 -5.02 17.24
N LEU A 144 6.52 -4.03 16.76
CA LEU A 144 5.98 -2.68 16.46
C LEU A 144 4.85 -2.71 15.44
N ALA A 145 4.98 -3.52 14.39
CA ALA A 145 3.92 -3.68 13.38
C ALA A 145 2.65 -4.26 13.99
N CYS A 146 2.77 -5.30 14.81
CA CYS A 146 1.63 -5.91 15.50
C CYS A 146 0.87 -4.91 16.39
N GLU A 147 1.59 -4.12 17.19
CA GLU A 147 0.99 -3.08 18.04
C GLU A 147 0.24 -2.02 17.21
N ARG A 148 0.88 -1.50 16.15
CA ARG A 148 0.30 -0.45 15.31
C ARG A 148 -0.93 -0.94 14.53
N ILE A 149 -0.87 -2.15 14.00
CA ILE A 149 -1.97 -2.75 13.24
C ILE A 149 -3.15 -3.05 14.18
N ALA A 150 -2.89 -3.63 15.36
CA ALA A 150 -3.93 -3.89 16.36
C ALA A 150 -4.64 -2.60 16.81
N ALA A 151 -3.87 -1.52 17.07
CA ALA A 151 -4.43 -0.22 17.41
C ALA A 151 -5.31 0.36 16.26
N ALA A 152 -4.88 0.20 15.02
CA ALA A 152 -5.65 0.67 13.86
C ALA A 152 -6.99 -0.07 13.70
N TYR A 153 -7.02 -1.40 13.89
CA TYR A 153 -8.26 -2.18 13.88
C TYR A 153 -9.18 -1.80 15.04
N ALA A 154 -8.64 -1.60 16.24
CA ALA A 154 -9.42 -1.17 17.40
C ALA A 154 -10.07 0.20 17.17
N GLN A 155 -9.35 1.14 16.57
CA GLN A 155 -9.87 2.48 16.24
C GLN A 155 -11.00 2.42 15.19
N GLY A 156 -10.86 1.60 14.14
CA GLY A 156 -11.89 1.38 13.13
C GLY A 156 -13.17 0.83 13.74
N SER A 157 -13.06 -0.18 14.62
CA SER A 157 -14.20 -0.77 15.32
C SER A 157 -14.95 0.24 16.21
N LEU A 158 -14.24 1.14 16.87
CA LEU A 158 -14.86 2.19 17.71
C LEU A 158 -15.65 3.21 16.85
N LEU A 159 -15.15 3.55 15.66
CA LEU A 159 -15.83 4.46 14.74
C LEU A 159 -17.11 3.81 14.17
N ASP A 160 -17.08 2.52 13.88
CA ASP A 160 -18.25 1.77 13.40
C ASP A 160 -19.35 1.70 14.47
N LEU A 161 -18.99 1.56 15.75
CA LEU A 161 -19.93 1.55 16.87
C LEU A 161 -20.52 2.95 17.16
N ALA A 162 -19.83 4.01 16.77
CA ALA A 162 -20.27 5.40 16.98
C ALA A 162 -21.18 5.90 15.85
N GLN A 163 -21.40 5.15 14.78
CA GLN A 163 -22.35 5.53 13.73
C GLN A 163 -23.78 5.30 14.23
N PRO A 164 -24.68 6.32 14.14
CA PRO A 164 -26.08 6.12 14.51
C PRO A 164 -26.68 5.05 13.60
N VAL A 165 -27.37 4.08 14.22
CA VAL A 165 -28.16 3.08 13.51
C VAL A 165 -29.16 3.82 12.62
N PRO A 166 -29.21 3.60 11.29
CA PRO A 166 -30.18 4.26 10.43
C PRO A 166 -31.59 3.95 10.97
N GLU A 167 -32.35 4.97 11.30
CA GLU A 167 -33.75 4.82 11.69
C GLU A 167 -34.48 4.10 10.55
N GLN A 168 -34.99 2.91 10.83
CA GLN A 168 -35.84 2.21 9.87
C GLN A 168 -37.08 3.08 9.67
N GLN A 169 -37.17 3.76 8.54
CA GLN A 169 -38.43 4.38 8.12
C GLN A 169 -39.44 3.27 8.00
N GLY A 170 -40.35 3.23 8.99
CA GLY A 170 -41.47 2.32 8.95
C GLY A 170 -42.25 2.53 7.67
N MET A 171 -42.36 1.48 6.87
CA MET A 171 -43.33 1.45 5.77
C MET A 171 -44.70 1.56 6.39
N GLY A 172 -45.27 2.78 6.32
CA GLY A 172 -46.69 2.96 6.57
C GLY A 172 -47.51 2.22 5.51
N PHE A 173 -48.39 1.37 5.97
CA PHE A 173 -49.42 0.74 5.17
C PHE A 173 -50.52 1.76 4.86
#